data_a224fdde725a56a200e6eb763b44f0d1
#
_entry.id   a224fdde725a56a200e6eb763b44f0d1
#
_cell.length_a   1.000
_cell.length_b   1.000
_cell.length_c   1.000
_cell.angle_alpha   90.00
_cell.angle_beta   90.00
_cell.angle_gamma   90.00
#
_symmetry.space_group_name_H-M   'P 1'
#
loop_
_entity.id
_entity.type
_entity.pdbx_description
1 polymer ?
#
loop_
_entity_poly.entity_id
_entity_poly.type
_entity_poly.pdbx_seq_one_letter_code
_entity_poly.pdbx_strand_id
1 'polypeptide(L)'
;MKAILDSSVFFSDFPVKGELYTTPSVCDELIDIRSRGKFETFSAAGLHVVSPGPESREKVVLAAKKTRDSTVISDTDCDLLALALELEAVIYTDDFALQNVAGVLGVQTIPINQRKAKRIHWKYRCSGCGRYCDHDGECLICGSVIKRKLK
;
A
#
# COMPACT_ATOMS: atom_id res chain seq x y z
N MET A 1 -15.92 -9.49 9.38
CA MET A 1 -14.97 -8.38 9.11
C MET A 1 -15.19 -7.89 7.69
N LYS A 2 -15.35 -6.61 7.51
CA LYS A 2 -15.46 -6.01 6.18
C LYS A 2 -14.08 -5.59 5.71
N ALA A 3 -13.75 -5.90 4.46
CA ALA A 3 -12.45 -5.62 3.87
C ALA A 3 -12.59 -4.93 2.52
N ILE A 4 -11.84 -3.87 2.32
CA ILE A 4 -11.84 -3.11 1.07
C ILE A 4 -10.58 -3.44 0.30
N LEU A 5 -10.75 -3.72 -0.99
CA LEU A 5 -9.69 -4.15 -1.88
C LEU A 5 -9.22 -3.00 -2.77
N ASP A 6 -7.95 -2.63 -2.65
CA ASP A 6 -7.27 -1.73 -3.58
C ASP A 6 -6.90 -2.50 -4.86
N SER A 7 -6.58 -1.78 -5.92
CA SER A 7 -6.17 -2.38 -7.20
C SER A 7 -5.01 -3.36 -7.06
N SER A 8 -4.09 -3.11 -6.14
CA SER A 8 -2.93 -4.00 -5.88
C SER A 8 -3.33 -5.43 -5.53
N VAL A 9 -4.51 -5.65 -4.92
CA VAL A 9 -5.02 -7.00 -4.62
C VAL A 9 -5.24 -7.80 -5.90
N PHE A 10 -5.73 -7.14 -6.95
CA PHE A 10 -6.04 -7.79 -8.24
C PHE A 10 -4.79 -8.08 -9.07
N PHE A 11 -3.64 -7.55 -8.67
CA PHE A 11 -2.35 -7.81 -9.30
C PHE A 11 -1.49 -8.81 -8.50
N SER A 12 -2.02 -9.35 -7.41
CA SER A 12 -1.31 -10.29 -6.54
C SER A 12 -2.13 -11.55 -6.30
N ASP A 13 -1.51 -12.58 -5.72
CA ASP A 13 -2.17 -13.82 -5.31
C ASP A 13 -2.40 -13.88 -3.80
N PHE A 14 -2.34 -12.74 -3.13
CA PHE A 14 -2.51 -12.65 -1.68
C PHE A 14 -3.93 -13.06 -1.28
N PRO A 15 -4.09 -13.99 -0.32
CA PRO A 15 -5.41 -14.39 0.15
C PRO A 15 -6.04 -13.27 0.99
N VAL A 16 -7.27 -12.91 0.67
CA VAL A 16 -8.07 -11.93 1.41
C VAL A 16 -9.22 -12.62 2.10
N LYS A 17 -9.59 -12.13 3.29
CA LYS A 17 -10.64 -12.73 4.12
C LYS A 17 -11.69 -11.69 4.48
N GLY A 18 -12.90 -12.18 4.72
CA GLY A 18 -14.02 -11.37 5.18
C GLY A 18 -15.01 -11.05 4.08
N GLU A 19 -15.90 -10.12 4.37
CA GLU A 19 -16.83 -9.56 3.40
C GLU A 19 -16.11 -8.52 2.56
N LEU A 20 -16.03 -8.74 1.25
CA LEU A 20 -15.16 -7.99 0.35
C LEU A 20 -15.90 -6.88 -0.37
N TYR A 21 -15.27 -5.70 -0.42
CA TYR A 21 -15.76 -4.48 -1.05
C TYR A 21 -14.68 -3.84 -1.91
N THR A 22 -15.07 -3.17 -2.97
CA THR A 22 -14.21 -2.28 -3.73
C THR A 22 -15.04 -1.13 -4.30
N THR A 23 -14.40 -0.21 -5.00
CA THR A 23 -15.08 0.96 -5.58
C THR A 23 -15.10 0.89 -7.11
N PRO A 24 -16.05 1.58 -7.77
CA PRO A 24 -16.05 1.67 -9.23
C PRO A 24 -14.75 2.22 -9.82
N SER A 25 -14.10 3.16 -9.14
CA SER A 25 -12.83 3.72 -9.58
C SER A 25 -11.70 2.70 -9.63
N VAL A 26 -11.68 1.73 -8.70
CA VAL A 26 -10.74 0.60 -8.76
C VAL A 26 -11.03 -0.26 -9.99
N CYS A 27 -12.30 -0.55 -10.26
CA CYS A 27 -12.69 -1.34 -11.43
C CYS A 27 -12.21 -0.71 -12.73
N ASP A 28 -12.25 0.62 -12.82
CA ASP A 28 -11.78 1.37 -13.99
C ASP A 28 -10.28 1.27 -14.21
N GLU A 29 -9.50 0.98 -13.17
CA GLU A 29 -8.06 0.77 -13.26
C GLU A 29 -7.67 -0.65 -13.70
N LEU A 30 -8.60 -1.60 -13.67
CA LEU A 30 -8.36 -3.00 -14.02
C LEU A 30 -8.56 -3.22 -15.52
N ILE A 31 -7.56 -2.88 -16.30
CA ILE A 31 -7.64 -2.88 -17.78
C ILE A 31 -7.01 -4.11 -18.43
N ASP A 32 -6.12 -4.82 -17.75
CA ASP A 32 -5.49 -6.01 -18.29
C ASP A 32 -6.33 -7.27 -18.04
N ILE A 33 -6.10 -8.30 -18.84
CA ILE A 33 -6.88 -9.55 -18.78
C ILE A 33 -6.75 -10.24 -17.42
N ARG A 34 -5.55 -10.24 -16.86
CA ARG A 34 -5.27 -10.93 -15.59
C ARG A 34 -5.98 -10.31 -14.40
N SER A 35 -5.92 -8.98 -14.27
CA SER A 35 -6.61 -8.28 -13.18
C SER A 35 -8.11 -8.35 -13.31
N ARG A 36 -8.64 -8.27 -14.54
CA ARG A 36 -10.07 -8.45 -14.82
C ARG A 36 -10.55 -9.86 -14.47
N GLY A 37 -9.77 -10.86 -14.78
CA GLY A 37 -10.06 -12.25 -14.43
C GLY A 37 -10.16 -12.43 -12.92
N LYS A 38 -9.26 -11.84 -12.16
CA LYS A 38 -9.32 -11.85 -10.70
C LYS A 38 -10.54 -11.11 -10.16
N PHE A 39 -10.85 -9.95 -10.74
CA PHE A 39 -12.06 -9.20 -10.38
C PHE A 39 -13.31 -10.05 -10.57
N GLU A 40 -13.44 -10.73 -11.69
CA GLU A 40 -14.57 -11.63 -11.96
C GLU A 40 -14.64 -12.78 -10.97
N THR A 41 -13.50 -13.36 -10.60
CA THR A 41 -13.42 -14.41 -9.60
C THR A 41 -13.91 -13.91 -8.24
N PHE A 42 -13.47 -12.75 -7.81
CA PHE A 42 -13.94 -12.14 -6.56
C PHE A 42 -15.42 -11.78 -6.62
N SER A 43 -15.90 -11.27 -7.76
CA SER A 43 -17.31 -10.93 -7.95
C SER A 43 -18.21 -12.16 -7.82
N ALA A 44 -17.79 -13.28 -8.41
CA ALA A 44 -18.51 -14.56 -8.28
C ALA A 44 -18.51 -15.06 -6.83
N ALA A 45 -17.50 -14.71 -6.05
CA ALA A 45 -17.39 -15.06 -4.63
C ALA A 45 -18.12 -14.08 -3.69
N GLY A 46 -18.77 -13.04 -4.22
CA GLY A 46 -19.57 -12.10 -3.44
C GLY A 46 -18.96 -10.72 -3.20
N LEU A 47 -17.96 -10.33 -3.97
CA LEU A 47 -17.40 -8.98 -3.89
C LEU A 47 -18.46 -7.93 -4.22
N HIS A 48 -18.57 -6.92 -3.35
CA HIS A 48 -19.47 -5.79 -3.53
C HIS A 48 -18.73 -4.58 -4.11
N VAL A 49 -19.30 -3.96 -5.14
CA VAL A 49 -18.78 -2.72 -5.71
C VAL A 49 -19.68 -1.58 -5.23
N VAL A 50 -19.15 -0.68 -4.41
CA VAL A 50 -19.91 0.37 -3.73
C VAL A 50 -19.18 1.71 -3.85
N SER A 51 -19.93 2.77 -4.16
CA SER A 51 -19.40 4.14 -4.16
C SER A 51 -19.61 4.78 -2.78
N PRO A 52 -18.58 5.46 -2.23
CA PRO A 52 -18.73 6.19 -0.98
C PRO A 52 -19.56 7.47 -1.17
N GLY A 53 -20.13 7.99 -0.08
CA GLY A 53 -20.84 9.25 -0.07
C GLY A 53 -19.91 10.47 -0.07
N PRO A 54 -20.43 11.67 -0.40
CA PRO A 54 -19.61 12.88 -0.48
C PRO A 54 -19.07 13.34 0.88
N GLU A 55 -19.79 13.11 1.97
CA GLU A 55 -19.34 13.49 3.32
C GLU A 55 -18.09 12.73 3.75
N SER A 56 -18.05 11.42 3.48
CA SER A 56 -16.90 10.59 3.81
C SER A 56 -15.69 10.99 2.97
N ARG A 57 -15.90 11.30 1.69
CA ARG A 57 -14.85 11.81 0.80
C ARG A 57 -14.25 13.11 1.31
N GLU A 58 -15.07 14.04 1.79
CA GLU A 58 -14.61 15.30 2.35
C GLU A 58 -13.70 15.08 3.57
N LYS A 59 -14.08 14.16 4.46
CA LYS A 59 -13.28 13.78 5.61
C LYS A 59 -11.88 13.26 5.20
N VAL A 60 -11.84 12.47 4.15
CA VAL A 60 -10.56 11.94 3.61
C VAL A 60 -9.69 13.07 3.06
N VAL A 61 -10.27 13.98 2.30
CA VAL A 61 -9.55 15.12 1.74
C VAL A 61 -8.93 15.98 2.85
N LEU A 62 -9.69 16.24 3.92
CA LEU A 62 -9.18 16.99 5.07
C LEU A 62 -8.04 16.26 5.79
N ALA A 63 -8.15 14.95 5.96
CA ALA A 63 -7.08 14.14 6.55
C ALA A 63 -5.83 14.12 5.69
N ALA A 64 -5.98 14.01 4.37
CA ALA A 64 -4.86 14.04 3.42
C ALA A 64 -4.07 15.35 3.50
N LYS A 65 -4.76 16.47 3.67
CA LYS A 65 -4.12 17.78 3.85
C LYS A 65 -3.26 17.82 5.11
N LYS A 66 -3.68 17.15 6.18
CA LYS A 66 -2.91 17.09 7.44
C LYS A 66 -1.62 16.27 7.29
N THR A 67 -1.60 15.27 6.44
CA THR A 67 -0.42 14.44 6.20
C THR A 67 0.50 15.00 5.13
N ARG A 68 0.12 16.07 4.44
CA ARG A 68 0.78 16.63 3.26
C ARG A 68 0.81 15.71 2.05
N ASP A 69 -0.03 14.65 2.07
CA ASP A 69 -0.15 13.69 0.97
C ASP A 69 -1.28 14.02 0.00
N SER A 70 -1.90 15.21 0.14
CA SER A 70 -3.05 15.62 -0.68
C SER A 70 -2.78 15.66 -2.18
N THR A 71 -1.52 15.87 -2.57
CA THR A 71 -1.09 15.87 -3.97
C THR A 71 -0.74 14.47 -4.49
N VAL A 72 -0.58 13.50 -3.59
CA VAL A 72 -0.16 12.12 -3.91
C VAL A 72 -1.35 11.16 -3.93
N ILE A 73 -2.42 11.49 -3.21
CA ILE A 73 -3.60 10.65 -3.13
C ILE A 73 -4.49 10.88 -4.35
N SER A 74 -4.76 9.79 -5.09
CA SER A 74 -5.67 9.79 -6.23
C SER A 74 -7.14 9.81 -5.78
N ASP A 75 -8.04 10.10 -6.72
CA ASP A 75 -9.48 10.00 -6.46
C ASP A 75 -9.88 8.57 -6.07
N THR A 76 -9.22 7.57 -6.66
CA THR A 76 -9.42 6.16 -6.32
C THR A 76 -9.08 5.88 -4.86
N ASP A 77 -7.93 6.38 -4.39
CA ASP A 77 -7.51 6.22 -2.99
C ASP A 77 -8.48 6.92 -2.04
N CYS A 78 -8.94 8.10 -2.43
CA CYS A 78 -9.93 8.85 -1.67
C CYS A 78 -11.23 8.04 -1.52
N ASP A 79 -11.70 7.42 -2.59
CA ASP A 79 -12.90 6.56 -2.56
C ASP A 79 -12.72 5.37 -1.64
N LEU A 80 -11.57 4.71 -1.69
CA LEU A 80 -11.29 3.55 -0.84
C LEU A 80 -11.29 3.92 0.65
N LEU A 81 -10.65 5.01 0.99
CA LEU A 81 -10.61 5.50 2.38
C LEU A 81 -11.98 5.94 2.86
N ALA A 82 -12.75 6.64 2.01
CA ALA A 82 -14.09 7.07 2.33
C ALA A 82 -15.02 5.88 2.57
N LEU A 83 -14.94 4.86 1.72
CA LEU A 83 -15.74 3.65 1.89
C LEU A 83 -15.35 2.89 3.16
N ALA A 84 -14.06 2.86 3.49
CA ALA A 84 -13.58 2.24 4.73
C ALA A 84 -14.15 2.95 5.98
N LEU A 85 -14.26 4.27 5.95
CA LEU A 85 -14.88 5.03 7.04
C LEU A 85 -16.37 4.68 7.19
N GLU A 86 -17.09 4.61 6.07
CA GLU A 86 -18.54 4.31 6.09
C GLU A 86 -18.84 2.90 6.60
N LEU A 87 -18.01 1.93 6.23
CA LEU A 87 -18.22 0.52 6.54
C LEU A 87 -17.48 0.04 7.79
N GLU A 88 -16.65 0.88 8.37
CA GLU A 88 -15.73 0.49 9.45
C GLU A 88 -14.89 -0.73 9.04
N ALA A 89 -14.33 -0.67 7.83
CA ALA A 89 -13.63 -1.77 7.20
C ALA A 89 -12.12 -1.57 7.23
N VAL A 90 -11.38 -2.67 7.04
CA VAL A 90 -9.94 -2.64 6.81
C VAL A 90 -9.66 -2.51 5.30
N ILE A 91 -8.51 -1.98 4.93
CA ILE A 91 -8.11 -1.86 3.53
C ILE A 91 -6.89 -2.74 3.26
N TYR A 92 -6.97 -3.58 2.24
CA TYR A 92 -5.82 -4.32 1.72
C TYR A 92 -5.13 -3.47 0.66
N THR A 93 -3.94 -2.97 0.94
CA THR A 93 -3.20 -2.10 0.02
C THR A 93 -1.70 -2.11 0.30
N ASP A 94 -0.90 -1.89 -0.74
CA ASP A 94 0.54 -1.69 -0.64
C ASP A 94 0.94 -0.21 -0.79
N ASP A 95 0.00 0.69 -1.02
CA ASP A 95 0.27 2.11 -1.22
C ASP A 95 0.57 2.81 0.11
N PHE A 96 1.79 3.34 0.25
CA PHE A 96 2.23 4.05 1.47
C PHE A 96 1.46 5.34 1.72
N ALA A 97 1.17 6.12 0.69
CA ALA A 97 0.41 7.36 0.83
C ALA A 97 -0.98 7.07 1.38
N LEU A 98 -1.63 6.04 0.87
CA LEU A 98 -2.94 5.59 1.35
C LEU A 98 -2.85 5.13 2.81
N GLN A 99 -1.83 4.36 3.16
CA GLN A 99 -1.61 3.89 4.53
C GLN A 99 -1.40 5.04 5.51
N ASN A 100 -0.67 6.08 5.12
CA ASN A 100 -0.44 7.26 5.96
C ASN A 100 -1.73 8.01 6.26
N VAL A 101 -2.55 8.25 5.26
CA VAL A 101 -3.84 8.94 5.46
C VAL A 101 -4.80 8.06 6.25
N ALA A 102 -4.82 6.77 6.00
CA ALA A 102 -5.61 5.81 6.77
C ALA A 102 -5.25 5.86 8.26
N GLY A 103 -3.96 6.00 8.58
CA GLY A 103 -3.50 6.15 9.96
C GLY A 103 -4.08 7.39 10.65
N VAL A 104 -4.19 8.51 9.96
CA VAL A 104 -4.81 9.75 10.48
C VAL A 104 -6.31 9.55 10.73
N LEU A 105 -6.97 8.81 9.85
CA LEU A 105 -8.42 8.54 9.94
C LEU A 105 -8.78 7.42 10.93
N GLY A 106 -7.78 6.71 11.45
CA GLY A 106 -8.03 5.54 12.28
C GLY A 106 -8.48 4.31 11.50
N VAL A 107 -8.23 4.28 10.19
CA VAL A 107 -8.54 3.13 9.34
C VAL A 107 -7.37 2.17 9.33
N GLN A 108 -7.64 0.90 9.61
CA GLN A 108 -6.63 -0.15 9.58
C GLN A 108 -6.32 -0.57 8.15
N THR A 109 -5.04 -0.72 7.84
CA THR A 109 -4.58 -1.23 6.54
C THR A 109 -3.80 -2.52 6.72
N ILE A 110 -3.89 -3.40 5.71
CA ILE A 110 -3.17 -4.67 5.69
C ILE A 110 -2.31 -4.68 4.42
N PRO A 111 -0.98 -4.72 4.54
CA PRO A 111 -0.11 -4.79 3.37
C PRO A 111 -0.22 -6.16 2.69
N ILE A 112 -0.07 -6.18 1.37
CA ILE A 112 -0.24 -7.39 0.56
C ILE A 112 1.12 -8.05 0.29
N ASN A 113 2.06 -7.29 -0.29
CA ASN A 113 3.39 -7.76 -0.66
C ASN A 113 4.48 -7.21 0.25
N GLN A 114 4.17 -6.17 1.00
CA GLN A 114 5.10 -5.61 1.97
C GLN A 114 5.08 -6.53 3.18
N ARG A 115 6.12 -7.30 3.35
CA ARG A 115 6.44 -7.79 4.69
C ARG A 115 6.49 -6.56 5.58
N LYS A 116 5.78 -6.59 6.72
CA LYS A 116 5.87 -5.56 7.76
C LYS A 116 7.25 -4.95 7.68
N ALA A 117 7.35 -3.63 7.49
CA ALA A 117 8.60 -2.93 7.29
C ALA A 117 9.63 -3.39 8.32
N LYS A 118 10.26 -4.49 8.04
CA LYS A 118 11.49 -4.83 8.72
C LYS A 118 12.42 -3.69 8.35
N ARG A 119 12.93 -2.99 9.37
CA ARG A 119 13.99 -2.04 9.18
C ARG A 119 14.95 -2.64 8.18
N ILE A 120 15.15 -1.98 7.05
CA ILE A 120 16.11 -2.41 6.07
C ILE A 120 17.46 -2.27 6.74
N HIS A 121 18.04 -3.40 7.15
CA HIS A 121 19.40 -3.43 7.62
C HIS A 121 20.30 -3.43 6.40
N TRP A 122 20.81 -2.25 6.07
CA TRP A 122 21.81 -2.13 5.02
C TRP A 122 23.09 -2.80 5.49
N LYS A 123 23.60 -3.73 4.71
CA LYS A 123 24.96 -4.21 4.88
C LYS A 123 25.90 -3.32 4.09
N TYR A 124 26.95 -2.90 4.73
CA TYR A 124 27.99 -2.09 4.13
C TYR A 124 29.17 -3.00 3.77
N ARG A 125 29.60 -2.95 2.54
CA ARG A 125 30.73 -3.74 2.06
C ARG A 125 31.77 -2.84 1.40
N CYS A 126 33.02 -2.99 1.78
CA CYS A 126 34.14 -2.32 1.14
C CYS A 126 34.30 -2.77 -0.32
N SER A 127 34.36 -1.84 -1.26
CA SER A 127 34.52 -2.14 -2.68
C SER A 127 35.93 -2.62 -3.04
N GLY A 128 36.92 -2.35 -2.18
CA GLY A 128 38.32 -2.77 -2.39
C GLY A 128 38.62 -4.14 -1.81
N CYS A 129 38.54 -4.27 -0.47
CA CYS A 129 38.91 -5.52 0.20
C CYS A 129 37.78 -6.51 0.40
N GLY A 130 36.53 -6.13 0.09
CA GLY A 130 35.36 -6.99 0.24
C GLY A 130 34.89 -7.23 1.68
N ARG A 131 35.46 -6.54 2.64
CA ARG A 131 35.11 -6.69 4.05
C ARG A 131 33.78 -6.02 4.38
N TYR A 132 32.97 -6.64 5.21
CA TYR A 132 31.74 -6.04 5.72
C TYR A 132 32.04 -5.02 6.82
N CYS A 133 31.40 -3.87 6.75
CA CYS A 133 31.56 -2.77 7.70
C CYS A 133 30.21 -2.38 8.30
N ASP A 134 30.25 -1.65 9.43
CA ASP A 134 29.05 -1.19 10.11
C ASP A 134 28.57 0.19 9.62
N HIS A 135 29.32 0.83 8.74
CA HIS A 135 29.07 2.21 8.30
C HIS A 135 29.50 2.40 6.84
N ASP A 136 28.99 3.44 6.21
CA ASP A 136 29.45 3.90 4.91
C ASP A 136 30.66 4.87 5.06
N GLY A 137 31.29 5.19 3.95
CA GLY A 137 32.45 6.08 3.90
C GLY A 137 33.69 5.36 3.41
N GLU A 138 34.85 5.67 4.00
CA GLU A 138 36.12 5.06 3.63
C GLU A 138 36.45 3.87 4.53
N CYS A 139 36.97 2.81 3.92
CA CYS A 139 37.44 1.65 4.67
C CYS A 139 38.72 2.02 5.44
N LEU A 140 38.73 1.74 6.73
CA LEU A 140 39.89 2.00 7.60
C LEU A 140 41.12 1.16 7.25
N ILE A 141 40.93 0.08 6.50
CA ILE A 141 41.99 -0.89 6.17
C ILE A 141 42.62 -0.60 4.80
N CYS A 142 41.78 -0.40 3.77
CA CYS A 142 42.25 -0.22 2.41
C CYS A 142 41.98 1.15 1.81
N GLY A 143 41.23 2.01 2.49
CA GLY A 143 40.89 3.37 2.03
C GLY A 143 39.88 3.43 0.90
N SER A 144 39.36 2.31 0.45
CA SER A 144 38.35 2.27 -0.62
C SER A 144 36.96 2.65 -0.12
N VAL A 145 36.11 3.12 -1.05
CA VAL A 145 34.74 3.51 -0.71
C VAL A 145 33.91 2.29 -0.30
N ILE A 146 33.20 2.43 0.82
CA ILE A 146 32.24 1.42 1.31
C ILE A 146 30.89 1.69 0.66
N LYS A 147 30.33 0.68 0.01
CA LYS A 147 29.01 0.76 -0.65
C LYS A 147 27.95 0.02 0.14
N ARG A 148 26.74 0.57 0.13
CA ARG A 148 25.57 -0.11 0.69
C ARG A 148 25.19 -1.28 -0.20
N LYS A 149 24.93 -2.43 0.41
CA LYS A 149 24.40 -3.62 -0.28
C LYS A 149 23.09 -4.05 0.36
N LEU A 150 22.09 -4.27 -0.46
CA LEU A 150 20.89 -4.99 -0.05
C LEU A 150 21.26 -6.46 0.17
N LYS A 151 20.84 -6.97 1.30
CA LYS A 151 20.99 -8.39 1.61
C LYS A 151 20.07 -9.23 0.73
#